data_2c6a86eb6bc0847b64714127a9ef1497
#
_entry.id   2c6a86eb6bc0847b64714127a9ef1497
#
_cell.length_a   1.000
_cell.length_b   1.000
_cell.length_c   1.000
_cell.angle_alpha   90.00
_cell.angle_beta   90.00
_cell.angle_gamma   90.00
#
_symmetry.space_group_name_H-M   'P 1'
#
loop_
_entity.id
_entity.type
_entity.pdbx_description
1 polymer ?
#
loop_
_entity_poly.entity_id
_entity_poly.type
_entity_poly.pdbx_seq_one_letter_code
_entity_poly.pdbx_strand_id
1 'polypeptide(L)'
;MTDQTTEEVVESVEDVAVEAAPLQETDPVAALTADLQRLQAEYANYRKRVERDRAVSHELAIGAVLTELLATLDDIDRAADHNELTGGFKAVADQLAAITTRFGLEKYGTEGEPFDPQIHEALLHDTSTDVAIPTASKILQPGYKYKERILRPARVAVTDPES
;
A
#
# COMPACT_ATOMS: atom_id res chain seq x y z
N MET A 1 -13.55 -54.66 82.17
CA MET A 1 -12.37 -54.12 82.85
C MET A 1 -11.88 -52.98 82.03
N THR A 2 -12.15 -51.82 82.59
CA THR A 2 -11.33 -50.58 82.67
C THR A 2 -11.08 -49.91 81.31
N ASP A 3 -11.65 -48.84 81.04
CA ASP A 3 -11.79 -47.50 81.71
C ASP A 3 -10.84 -46.50 81.02
N GLN A 4 -11.42 -45.33 80.77
CA GLN A 4 -10.80 -44.01 80.68
C GLN A 4 -10.09 -43.69 79.37
N THR A 5 -10.15 -42.51 78.81
CA THR A 5 -10.59 -41.21 79.34
C THR A 5 -10.65 -40.25 78.15
N THR A 6 -11.66 -39.43 78.14
CA THR A 6 -11.86 -38.13 77.55
C THR A 6 -10.62 -37.30 77.41
N GLU A 7 -10.42 -36.63 76.32
CA GLU A 7 -9.97 -35.23 76.31
C GLU A 7 -10.48 -34.50 75.10
N GLU A 8 -11.22 -33.52 75.39
CA GLU A 8 -11.86 -32.45 74.63
C GLU A 8 -10.77 -31.50 74.19
N VAL A 9 -10.64 -31.31 72.85
CA VAL A 9 -9.90 -30.15 72.34
C VAL A 9 -10.90 -29.34 71.50
N VAL A 10 -11.39 -28.30 72.16
CA VAL A 10 -12.15 -27.23 71.50
C VAL A 10 -11.15 -26.37 70.79
N GLU A 11 -11.05 -26.49 69.48
CA GLU A 11 -10.27 -25.57 68.69
C GLU A 11 -11.21 -24.61 67.97
N SER A 12 -11.04 -23.37 68.34
CA SER A 12 -11.80 -22.19 67.96
C SER A 12 -11.86 -22.01 66.43
N VAL A 13 -13.02 -22.02 65.87
CA VAL A 13 -13.29 -21.51 64.54
C VAL A 13 -13.20 -19.97 64.59
N GLU A 14 -12.06 -19.43 64.20
CA GLU A 14 -11.92 -18.01 63.90
C GLU A 14 -12.88 -17.70 62.72
N ASP A 15 -13.81 -16.84 63.04
CA ASP A 15 -14.77 -16.19 62.14
C ASP A 15 -13.98 -15.35 61.12
N VAL A 16 -13.63 -15.91 59.97
CA VAL A 16 -13.11 -15.16 58.85
C VAL A 16 -14.28 -14.41 58.23
N ALA A 17 -14.49 -13.19 58.73
CA ALA A 17 -15.36 -12.22 58.08
C ALA A 17 -14.83 -12.00 56.65
N VAL A 18 -15.42 -12.66 55.69
CA VAL A 18 -15.28 -12.33 54.26
C VAL A 18 -15.95 -10.97 54.08
N GLU A 19 -15.13 -9.95 54.09
CA GLU A 19 -15.52 -8.59 53.74
C GLU A 19 -15.97 -8.62 52.25
N ALA A 20 -17.29 -8.71 52.09
CA ALA A 20 -17.91 -8.64 50.77
C ALA A 20 -17.63 -7.24 50.22
N ALA A 21 -16.69 -7.15 49.28
CA ALA A 21 -16.50 -5.93 48.53
C ALA A 21 -17.86 -5.49 47.94
N PRO A 22 -18.22 -4.21 48.05
CA PRO A 22 -19.50 -3.74 47.56
C PRO A 22 -19.59 -4.00 46.06
N LEU A 23 -20.52 -4.82 45.67
CA LEU A 23 -20.93 -4.96 44.27
C LEU A 23 -21.42 -3.57 43.86
N GLN A 24 -20.60 -2.83 43.13
CA GLN A 24 -21.02 -1.57 42.52
C GLN A 24 -22.17 -1.94 41.57
N GLU A 25 -23.39 -1.62 41.99
CA GLU A 25 -24.56 -1.66 41.13
C GLU A 25 -24.33 -0.62 40.01
N THR A 26 -23.68 -1.05 38.91
CA THR A 26 -23.57 -0.22 37.73
C THR A 26 -24.98 0.01 37.21
N ASP A 27 -25.39 1.27 37.15
CA ASP A 27 -26.68 1.66 36.60
C ASP A 27 -26.79 1.05 35.17
N PRO A 28 -27.73 0.13 34.93
CA PRO A 28 -27.87 -0.54 33.65
C PRO A 28 -28.09 0.42 32.47
N VAL A 29 -28.68 1.61 32.74
CA VAL A 29 -28.88 2.65 31.74
C VAL A 29 -27.54 3.30 31.39
N ALA A 30 -26.68 3.55 32.36
CA ALA A 30 -25.34 4.09 32.13
C ALA A 30 -24.46 3.09 31.35
N ALA A 31 -24.53 1.80 31.68
CA ALA A 31 -23.81 0.74 30.97
C ALA A 31 -24.25 0.65 29.49
N LEU A 32 -25.56 0.60 29.24
CA LEU A 32 -26.12 0.59 27.89
C LEU A 32 -25.77 1.85 27.09
N THR A 33 -25.78 3.02 27.75
CA THR A 33 -25.39 4.27 27.11
C THR A 33 -23.92 4.26 26.68
N ALA A 34 -23.03 3.74 27.54
CA ALA A 34 -21.61 3.58 27.22
C ALA A 34 -21.40 2.58 26.07
N ASP A 35 -22.15 1.48 26.04
CA ASP A 35 -22.10 0.50 24.95
C ASP A 35 -22.58 1.09 23.62
N LEU A 36 -23.65 1.86 23.63
CA LEU A 36 -24.14 2.58 22.45
C LEU A 36 -23.11 3.60 21.93
N GLN A 37 -22.49 4.37 22.81
CA GLN A 37 -21.45 5.31 22.41
C GLN A 37 -20.22 4.60 21.81
N ARG A 38 -19.82 3.49 22.42
CA ARG A 38 -18.73 2.66 21.89
C ARG A 38 -19.08 2.12 20.49
N LEU A 39 -20.27 1.55 20.34
CA LEU A 39 -20.74 1.01 19.06
C LEU A 39 -20.83 2.09 17.98
N GLN A 40 -21.31 3.29 18.32
CA GLN A 40 -21.32 4.43 17.40
C GLN A 40 -19.91 4.82 16.95
N ALA A 41 -18.94 4.85 17.87
CA ALA A 41 -17.55 5.14 17.55
C ALA A 41 -16.94 4.07 16.65
N GLU A 42 -17.17 2.79 16.94
CA GLU A 42 -16.73 1.67 16.13
C GLU A 42 -17.33 1.72 14.73
N TYR A 43 -18.63 2.00 14.63
CA TYR A 43 -19.32 2.13 13.34
C TYR A 43 -18.80 3.32 12.52
N ALA A 44 -18.52 4.46 13.15
CA ALA A 44 -17.91 5.61 12.48
C ALA A 44 -16.51 5.28 11.93
N ASN A 45 -15.68 4.56 12.70
CA ASN A 45 -14.38 4.09 12.27
C ASN A 45 -14.48 3.06 11.14
N TYR A 46 -15.45 2.13 11.23
CA TYR A 46 -15.74 1.16 10.17
C TYR A 46 -16.11 1.86 8.86
N ARG A 47 -17.01 2.84 8.89
CA ARG A 47 -17.40 3.61 7.69
C ARG A 47 -16.19 4.28 7.03
N LYS A 48 -15.35 4.97 7.82
CA LYS A 48 -14.12 5.61 7.30
C LYS A 48 -13.19 4.58 6.63
N ARG A 49 -13.06 3.40 7.24
CA ARG A 49 -12.25 2.32 6.65
C ARG A 49 -12.83 1.84 5.33
N VAL A 50 -14.13 1.54 5.30
CA VAL A 50 -14.81 1.08 4.07
C VAL A 50 -14.71 2.10 2.93
N GLU A 51 -14.86 3.39 3.22
CA GLU A 51 -14.71 4.44 2.22
C GLU A 51 -13.29 4.50 1.66
N ARG A 52 -12.28 4.37 2.53
CA ARG A 52 -10.87 4.28 2.11
C ARG A 52 -10.61 3.04 1.25
N ASP A 53 -11.08 1.88 1.71
CA ASP A 53 -10.87 0.61 1.01
C ASP A 53 -11.54 0.63 -0.39
N ARG A 54 -12.73 1.27 -0.51
CA ARG A 54 -13.38 1.49 -1.82
C ARG A 54 -12.55 2.38 -2.74
N ALA A 55 -12.00 3.48 -2.23
CA ALA A 55 -11.17 4.37 -3.02
C ALA A 55 -9.90 3.64 -3.51
N VAL A 56 -9.23 2.90 -2.62
CA VAL A 56 -8.06 2.09 -2.97
C VAL A 56 -8.42 1.01 -4.00
N SER A 57 -9.53 0.30 -3.82
CA SER A 57 -9.97 -0.74 -4.77
C SER A 57 -10.24 -0.14 -6.16
N HIS A 58 -10.85 1.04 -6.23
CA HIS A 58 -11.09 1.73 -7.49
C HIS A 58 -9.77 2.13 -8.18
N GLU A 59 -8.81 2.65 -7.42
CA GLU A 59 -7.49 2.99 -7.97
C GLU A 59 -6.72 1.75 -8.45
N LEU A 60 -6.79 0.65 -7.71
CA LEU A 60 -6.20 -0.62 -8.13
C LEU A 60 -6.81 -1.14 -9.44
N ALA A 61 -8.13 -1.05 -9.59
CA ALA A 61 -8.81 -1.49 -10.80
C ALA A 61 -8.40 -0.65 -12.02
N ILE A 62 -8.33 0.68 -11.87
CA ILE A 62 -7.84 1.55 -12.95
C ILE A 62 -6.38 1.23 -13.27
N GLY A 63 -5.51 1.09 -12.26
CA GLY A 63 -4.11 0.74 -12.44
C GLY A 63 -3.94 -0.58 -13.19
N ALA A 64 -4.75 -1.59 -12.90
CA ALA A 64 -4.73 -2.87 -13.61
C ALA A 64 -5.06 -2.71 -15.11
N VAL A 65 -6.12 -1.97 -15.43
CA VAL A 65 -6.49 -1.69 -16.84
C VAL A 65 -5.39 -0.92 -17.57
N LEU A 66 -4.82 0.11 -16.90
CA LEU A 66 -3.71 0.86 -17.48
C LEU A 66 -2.48 -0.01 -17.73
N THR A 67 -2.19 -0.95 -16.83
CA THR A 67 -1.06 -1.89 -16.99
C THR A 67 -1.22 -2.75 -18.23
N GLU A 68 -2.42 -3.24 -18.51
CA GLU A 68 -2.70 -4.01 -19.74
C GLU A 68 -2.53 -3.18 -21.02
N LEU A 69 -2.73 -1.87 -20.95
CA LEU A 69 -2.55 -0.97 -22.09
C LEU A 69 -1.08 -0.63 -22.38
N LEU A 70 -0.15 -0.87 -21.44
CA LEU A 70 1.25 -0.47 -21.59
C LEU A 70 1.91 -1.11 -22.83
N ALA A 71 1.60 -2.37 -23.14
CA ALA A 71 2.13 -3.03 -24.32
C ALA A 71 1.71 -2.32 -25.62
N THR A 72 0.44 -1.89 -25.69
CA THR A 72 -0.06 -1.13 -26.86
C THR A 72 0.60 0.23 -26.96
N LEU A 73 0.84 0.92 -25.83
CA LEU A 73 1.56 2.19 -25.82
C LEU A 73 3.01 2.03 -26.27
N ASP A 74 3.69 0.96 -25.86
CA ASP A 74 5.04 0.63 -26.33
C ASP A 74 5.09 0.36 -27.85
N ASP A 75 4.08 -0.32 -28.40
CA ASP A 75 3.97 -0.55 -29.84
C ASP A 75 3.75 0.76 -30.62
N ILE A 76 2.96 1.67 -30.06
CA ILE A 76 2.77 3.02 -30.61
C ILE A 76 4.08 3.82 -30.58
N ASP A 77 4.82 3.79 -29.45
CA ASP A 77 6.12 4.45 -29.33
C ASP A 77 7.09 3.89 -30.39
N ARG A 78 7.14 2.57 -30.54
CA ARG A 78 7.97 1.90 -31.57
C ARG A 78 7.60 2.32 -32.99
N ALA A 79 6.31 2.40 -33.30
CA ALA A 79 5.83 2.89 -34.59
C ALA A 79 6.20 4.36 -34.83
N ALA A 80 6.22 5.18 -33.76
CA ALA A 80 6.70 6.56 -33.82
C ALA A 80 8.19 6.64 -34.20
N ASP A 81 9.02 5.81 -33.54
CA ASP A 81 10.46 5.76 -33.78
C ASP A 81 10.80 5.33 -35.26
N HIS A 82 9.93 4.50 -35.83
CA HIS A 82 10.05 4.08 -37.25
C HIS A 82 9.35 5.01 -38.24
N ASN A 83 8.80 6.14 -37.81
CA ASN A 83 8.04 7.09 -38.64
C ASN A 83 6.79 6.47 -39.29
N GLU A 84 6.21 5.44 -38.67
CA GLU A 84 5.01 4.74 -39.15
C GLU A 84 3.70 5.36 -38.63
N LEU A 85 3.77 6.29 -37.66
CA LEU A 85 2.60 7.03 -37.14
C LEU A 85 2.14 8.07 -38.18
N THR A 86 1.34 7.64 -39.13
CA THR A 86 0.81 8.50 -40.20
C THR A 86 -0.70 8.44 -40.31
N GLY A 87 -1.32 9.48 -40.88
CA GLY A 87 -2.75 9.53 -41.20
C GLY A 87 -3.68 9.18 -40.03
N GLY A 88 -4.62 8.29 -40.25
CA GLY A 88 -5.61 7.89 -39.24
C GLY A 88 -5.00 7.15 -38.04
N PHE A 89 -3.91 6.40 -38.23
CA PHE A 89 -3.24 5.72 -37.11
C PHE A 89 -2.65 6.70 -36.11
N LYS A 90 -2.04 7.80 -36.61
CA LYS A 90 -1.56 8.86 -35.72
C LYS A 90 -2.70 9.48 -34.89
N ALA A 91 -3.85 9.75 -35.51
CA ALA A 91 -4.99 10.33 -34.80
C ALA A 91 -5.49 9.40 -33.67
N VAL A 92 -5.52 8.08 -33.90
CA VAL A 92 -5.91 7.09 -32.88
C VAL A 92 -4.88 7.03 -31.75
N ALA A 93 -3.59 7.02 -32.10
CA ALA A 93 -2.50 7.03 -31.13
C ALA A 93 -2.54 8.28 -30.23
N ASP A 94 -2.67 9.46 -30.82
CA ASP A 94 -2.77 10.73 -30.10
C ASP A 94 -4.01 10.74 -29.17
N GLN A 95 -5.13 10.20 -29.61
CA GLN A 95 -6.34 10.08 -28.80
C GLN A 95 -6.17 9.11 -27.63
N LEU A 96 -5.52 7.97 -27.85
CA LEU A 96 -5.24 7.01 -26.79
C LEU A 96 -4.31 7.62 -25.73
N ALA A 97 -3.23 8.29 -26.16
CA ALA A 97 -2.31 9.01 -25.26
C ALA A 97 -3.04 10.08 -24.44
N ALA A 98 -3.95 10.85 -25.05
CA ALA A 98 -4.76 11.84 -24.34
C ALA A 98 -5.71 11.21 -23.31
N ILE A 99 -6.31 10.06 -23.65
CA ILE A 99 -7.20 9.32 -22.74
C ILE A 99 -6.41 8.81 -21.53
N THR A 100 -5.29 8.13 -21.75
CA THR A 100 -4.47 7.56 -20.66
C THR A 100 -3.91 8.64 -19.75
N THR A 101 -3.45 9.77 -20.31
CA THR A 101 -3.04 10.95 -19.53
C THR A 101 -4.18 11.52 -18.69
N ARG A 102 -5.40 11.61 -19.24
CA ARG A 102 -6.58 12.07 -18.50
C ARG A 102 -6.95 11.14 -17.34
N PHE A 103 -6.68 9.85 -17.45
CA PHE A 103 -6.80 8.89 -16.35
C PHE A 103 -5.68 9.00 -15.33
N GLY A 104 -4.65 9.79 -15.60
CA GLY A 104 -3.52 10.02 -14.69
C GLY A 104 -2.34 9.06 -14.89
N LEU A 105 -2.24 8.43 -16.08
CA LEU A 105 -1.04 7.70 -16.48
C LEU A 105 0.06 8.70 -16.83
N GLU A 106 1.22 8.55 -16.23
CA GLU A 106 2.39 9.35 -16.49
C GLU A 106 3.53 8.45 -16.99
N LYS A 107 4.10 8.84 -18.14
CA LYS A 107 5.31 8.24 -18.71
C LYS A 107 6.52 8.93 -18.09
N TYR A 108 7.54 8.17 -17.69
CA TYR A 108 8.78 8.69 -17.16
C TYR A 108 9.99 7.90 -17.67
N GLY A 109 11.17 8.40 -17.37
CA GLY A 109 12.43 7.92 -17.86
C GLY A 109 12.97 8.88 -18.92
N THR A 110 14.05 9.60 -18.59
CA THR A 110 14.71 10.53 -19.47
C THR A 110 16.19 10.16 -19.57
N GLU A 111 16.74 10.13 -20.78
CA GLU A 111 18.16 9.88 -20.95
C GLU A 111 18.99 10.97 -20.25
N GLY A 112 20.00 10.55 -19.52
CA GLY A 112 20.89 11.42 -18.78
C GLY A 112 20.41 11.73 -17.34
N GLU A 113 19.28 11.21 -16.88
CA GLU A 113 18.86 11.38 -15.49
C GLU A 113 19.65 10.47 -14.53
N PRO A 114 19.80 10.85 -13.24
CA PRO A 114 20.41 9.99 -12.23
C PRO A 114 19.68 8.66 -12.12
N PHE A 115 20.43 7.57 -12.04
CA PHE A 115 19.84 6.25 -11.81
C PHE A 115 19.24 6.16 -10.40
N ASP A 116 17.95 5.81 -10.33
CA ASP A 116 17.23 5.56 -9.08
C ASP A 116 16.66 4.14 -9.09
N PRO A 117 17.15 3.24 -8.22
CA PRO A 117 16.66 1.85 -8.15
C PRO A 117 15.17 1.72 -7.80
N GLN A 118 14.54 2.77 -7.28
CA GLN A 118 13.11 2.74 -6.94
C GLN A 118 12.20 2.84 -8.16
N ILE A 119 12.68 3.51 -9.23
CA ILE A 119 11.90 3.77 -10.43
C ILE A 119 12.53 3.20 -11.71
N HIS A 120 13.82 2.83 -11.66
CA HIS A 120 14.56 2.29 -12.79
C HIS A 120 14.96 0.83 -12.59
N GLU A 121 14.89 0.06 -13.67
CA GLU A 121 15.42 -1.30 -13.78
C GLU A 121 16.61 -1.29 -14.75
N ALA A 122 17.83 -1.45 -14.21
CA ALA A 122 19.04 -1.50 -15.03
C ALA A 122 19.15 -2.86 -15.74
N LEU A 123 19.14 -2.85 -17.06
CA LEU A 123 19.34 -4.04 -17.89
C LEU A 123 20.76 -4.16 -18.44
N LEU A 124 21.41 -3.05 -18.68
CA LEU A 124 22.78 -2.97 -19.18
C LEU A 124 23.59 -2.05 -18.27
N HIS A 125 24.87 -2.39 -18.07
CA HIS A 125 25.83 -1.60 -17.32
C HIS A 125 27.05 -1.31 -18.17
N ASP A 126 27.42 -0.04 -18.22
CA ASP A 126 28.62 0.48 -18.83
C ASP A 126 29.40 1.35 -17.86
N THR A 127 30.65 1.65 -18.15
CA THR A 127 31.47 2.59 -17.39
C THR A 127 31.98 3.70 -18.29
N SER A 128 32.02 4.94 -17.80
CA SER A 128 32.56 6.09 -18.54
C SER A 128 33.11 7.16 -17.61
N THR A 129 34.12 7.86 -18.09
CA THR A 129 34.66 9.06 -17.42
C THR A 129 33.77 10.29 -17.57
N ASP A 130 32.73 10.21 -18.42
CA ASP A 130 31.87 11.37 -18.74
C ASP A 130 30.76 11.58 -17.68
N VAL A 131 30.56 10.62 -16.79
CA VAL A 131 29.52 10.67 -15.74
C VAL A 131 30.17 10.70 -14.35
N ALA A 132 29.63 11.57 -13.47
CA ALA A 132 30.09 11.68 -12.09
C ALA A 132 29.31 10.81 -11.11
N ILE A 133 28.13 10.34 -11.50
CA ILE A 133 27.23 9.50 -10.72
C ILE A 133 26.59 8.47 -11.65
N PRO A 134 26.11 7.34 -11.13
CA PRO A 134 25.34 6.37 -11.91
C PRO A 134 24.18 7.07 -12.63
N THR A 135 24.14 6.93 -13.95
CA THR A 135 23.24 7.70 -14.82
C THR A 135 22.53 6.75 -15.79
N ALA A 136 21.23 6.96 -15.99
CA ALA A 136 20.46 6.29 -17.02
C ALA A 136 20.84 6.82 -18.39
N SER A 137 21.86 6.23 -19.03
CA SER A 137 22.43 6.70 -20.29
C SER A 137 21.49 6.49 -21.46
N LYS A 138 20.65 5.46 -21.42
CA LYS A 138 19.68 5.18 -22.45
C LYS A 138 18.41 4.56 -21.85
N ILE A 139 17.26 4.99 -22.35
CA ILE A 139 15.97 4.40 -21.99
C ILE A 139 15.64 3.30 -23.04
N LEU A 140 15.68 2.05 -22.59
CA LEU A 140 15.37 0.90 -23.43
C LEU A 140 13.85 0.65 -23.52
N GLN A 141 13.16 0.97 -22.41
CA GLN A 141 11.71 0.90 -22.33
C GLN A 141 11.24 1.92 -21.28
N PRO A 142 10.29 2.81 -21.62
CA PRO A 142 9.84 3.83 -20.69
C PRO A 142 9.12 3.25 -19.49
N GLY A 143 9.26 3.92 -18.34
CA GLY A 143 8.51 3.65 -17.15
C GLY A 143 7.14 4.30 -17.19
N TYR A 144 6.20 3.74 -16.44
CA TYR A 144 4.87 4.30 -16.29
C TYR A 144 4.44 4.28 -14.83
N LYS A 145 3.83 5.36 -14.38
CA LYS A 145 3.22 5.47 -13.06
C LYS A 145 1.79 5.96 -13.17
N TYR A 146 0.99 5.55 -12.20
CA TYR A 146 -0.38 6.02 -12.00
C TYR A 146 -0.48 6.59 -10.60
N LYS A 147 -0.66 7.90 -10.49
CA LYS A 147 -0.52 8.62 -9.22
C LYS A 147 0.83 8.31 -8.57
N GLU A 148 0.83 7.87 -7.30
CA GLU A 148 2.04 7.50 -6.55
C GLU A 148 2.51 6.06 -6.82
N ARG A 149 1.77 5.29 -7.64
CA ARG A 149 2.07 3.88 -7.87
C ARG A 149 2.83 3.69 -9.17
N ILE A 150 3.98 3.06 -9.09
CA ILE A 150 4.72 2.59 -10.27
C ILE A 150 3.99 1.36 -10.83
N LEU A 151 3.54 1.46 -12.09
CA LEU A 151 2.95 0.34 -12.81
C LEU A 151 4.04 -0.51 -13.48
N ARG A 152 5.08 0.16 -14.00
CA ARG A 152 6.25 -0.48 -14.58
C ARG A 152 7.47 0.42 -14.42
N PRO A 153 8.61 -0.10 -13.91
CA PRO A 153 9.87 0.65 -13.88
C PRO A 153 10.36 0.97 -15.29
N ALA A 154 11.08 2.07 -15.44
CA ALA A 154 11.79 2.35 -16.68
C ALA A 154 12.99 1.39 -16.81
N ARG A 155 13.11 0.70 -17.93
CA ARG A 155 14.25 -0.16 -18.23
C ARG A 155 15.33 0.64 -18.92
N VAL A 156 16.50 0.65 -18.31
CA VAL A 156 17.55 1.56 -18.71
C VAL A 156 18.90 0.84 -18.90
N ALA A 157 19.75 1.44 -19.71
CA ALA A 157 21.19 1.21 -19.64
C ALA A 157 21.77 2.21 -18.65
N VAL A 158 22.56 1.74 -17.70
CA VAL A 158 23.21 2.58 -16.69
C VAL A 158 24.68 2.72 -17.04
N THR A 159 25.19 3.94 -16.93
CA THR A 159 26.61 4.22 -17.02
C THR A 159 27.10 4.66 -15.64
N ASP A 160 28.06 3.90 -15.12
CA ASP A 160 28.73 4.16 -13.86
C ASP A 160 30.00 5.00 -14.09
N PRO A 161 30.43 5.86 -13.12
CA PRO A 161 31.68 6.57 -13.23
C PRO A 161 32.85 5.59 -13.19
N GLU A 162 33.83 5.81 -14.07
CA GLU A 162 35.11 5.08 -14.05
C GLU A 162 35.90 5.50 -12.81
N SER A 163 36.39 4.52 -12.02
CA SER A 163 37.11 4.71 -10.76
C SER A 163 38.57 5.08 -10.98
#